data_ec9c8358483e0abcd6a6ea618c433c6e
#
_entry.id   ec9c8358483e0abcd6a6ea618c433c6e
#
_cell.length_a   1.000
_cell.length_b   1.000
_cell.length_c   1.000
_cell.angle_alpha   90.00
_cell.angle_beta   90.00
_cell.angle_gamma   90.00
#
_symmetry.space_group_name_H-M   'P 1'
#
loop_
_entity.id
_entity.type
_entity.pdbx_description
1 polymer ?
#
loop_
_entity_poly.entity_id
_entity_poly.type
_entity_poly.pdbx_seq_one_letter_code
_entity_poly.pdbx_strand_id
1 'polypeptide(L)'
;MDRSVRICFGILCVLLAPLLSGCIGTDSLSNLGTNRGIPGGLTLACLDDSVYTSMVVEVDYHPGYKPETSSTDLLQERLDSVCDKPQGIAIQLTETTFSNDEIWTANDVRDLGWDEKSHDPRDASVLYWQVIFPAGVYEDSSVLGVAVDASTVAMFKDSIDDAENIFRRPSAEKIENSVLVHEFGHLLGLVNTVYTSPADHEDSEHPGHSNNEDSVMYWAIESTSISNFFSNELPTEFDLDDKQDLIGLADGSIKCTDQLWRP
;
A
#
# COMPACT_ATOMS: atom_id res chain seq x y z
N MET A 1 80.58 -12.62 43.33
CA MET A 1 79.38 -13.49 43.53
C MET A 1 78.18 -12.64 43.20
N ASP A 2 77.70 -12.86 41.98
CA ASP A 2 76.72 -12.00 41.31
C ASP A 2 75.44 -12.79 41.16
N ARG A 3 74.42 -12.30 41.73
CA ARG A 3 73.06 -12.90 41.61
C ARG A 3 72.21 -12.07 40.62
N SER A 4 72.18 -12.54 39.42
CA SER A 4 71.32 -11.97 38.40
C SER A 4 69.86 -12.30 38.68
N VAL A 5 69.06 -11.28 38.98
CA VAL A 5 67.61 -11.36 39.08
C VAL A 5 67.03 -11.22 37.70
N ARG A 6 66.46 -12.32 37.17
CA ARG A 6 65.69 -12.33 35.91
C ARG A 6 64.26 -11.82 36.21
N ILE A 7 63.97 -10.64 35.79
CA ILE A 7 62.62 -10.10 35.77
C ILE A 7 61.92 -10.64 34.52
N CYS A 8 60.94 -11.53 34.76
CA CYS A 8 60.00 -11.92 33.72
C CYS A 8 58.98 -10.80 33.47
N PHE A 9 59.11 -10.12 32.37
CA PHE A 9 58.08 -9.23 31.84
C PHE A 9 56.95 -10.10 31.27
N GLY A 10 55.88 -10.26 32.04
CA GLY A 10 54.63 -10.81 31.55
C GLY A 10 53.96 -9.75 30.62
N ILE A 11 53.98 -10.04 29.34
CA ILE A 11 53.20 -9.26 28.36
C ILE A 11 51.73 -9.59 28.59
N LEU A 12 51.02 -8.68 29.27
CA LEU A 12 49.56 -8.67 29.35
C LEU A 12 49.01 -8.20 28.01
N CYS A 13 48.69 -9.14 27.11
CA CYS A 13 47.92 -8.85 25.90
C CYS A 13 46.49 -8.50 26.34
N VAL A 14 46.25 -7.21 26.52
CA VAL A 14 44.88 -6.68 26.57
C VAL A 14 44.35 -6.72 25.13
N LEU A 15 43.54 -7.74 24.87
CA LEU A 15 42.69 -7.77 23.66
C LEU A 15 41.66 -6.63 23.76
N LEU A 16 42.00 -5.48 23.19
CA LEU A 16 41.03 -4.48 22.85
C LEU A 16 40.12 -5.06 21.72
N ALA A 17 39.03 -5.67 22.12
CA ALA A 17 37.92 -5.86 21.22
C ALA A 17 37.43 -4.47 20.77
N PRO A 18 37.42 -4.14 19.48
CA PRO A 18 36.74 -2.94 19.05
C PRO A 18 35.27 -3.14 19.37
N LEU A 19 34.77 -2.40 20.35
CA LEU A 19 33.36 -2.14 20.49
C LEU A 19 32.97 -1.41 19.19
N LEU A 20 32.45 -2.16 18.24
CA LEU A 20 31.62 -1.65 17.16
C LEU A 20 30.34 -1.11 17.81
N SER A 21 30.45 0.02 18.47
CA SER A 21 29.32 0.91 18.69
C SER A 21 28.96 1.47 17.31
N GLY A 22 28.32 0.62 16.50
CA GLY A 22 27.47 1.13 15.44
C GLY A 22 26.49 2.05 16.14
N CYS A 23 26.59 3.34 15.93
CA CYS A 23 25.49 4.24 16.22
C CYS A 23 24.31 3.75 15.39
N ILE A 24 23.48 2.89 15.99
CA ILE A 24 22.09 2.80 15.57
C ILE A 24 21.56 4.17 15.95
N GLY A 25 21.39 5.04 14.95
CA GLY A 25 20.81 6.35 15.16
C GLY A 25 19.50 6.16 15.91
N THR A 26 19.20 7.05 16.85
CA THR A 26 17.94 7.05 17.59
C THR A 26 16.73 7.05 16.63
N ASP A 27 16.91 7.56 15.42
CA ASP A 27 15.94 7.52 14.33
C ASP A 27 15.62 6.08 13.86
N SER A 28 16.62 5.16 13.87
CA SER A 28 16.38 3.76 13.48
C SER A 28 15.57 2.99 14.54
N LEU A 29 15.66 3.36 15.80
CA LEU A 29 14.89 2.70 16.88
C LEU A 29 13.48 3.26 16.99
N SER A 30 13.28 4.56 16.72
CA SER A 30 11.95 5.17 16.63
C SER A 30 11.17 4.65 15.41
N ASN A 31 11.86 4.35 14.32
CA ASN A 31 11.24 3.81 13.09
C ASN A 31 10.94 2.30 13.15
N LEU A 32 11.49 1.54 14.08
CA LEU A 32 11.15 0.11 14.24
C LEU A 32 9.69 -0.12 14.65
N GLY A 33 9.07 0.86 15.34
CA GLY A 33 7.66 0.84 15.71
C GLY A 33 6.74 1.56 14.71
N THR A 34 7.31 2.35 13.79
CA THR A 34 6.59 3.20 12.84
C THR A 34 6.97 2.93 11.39
N ASN A 35 7.57 1.78 11.09
CA ASN A 35 7.85 1.41 9.70
C ASN A 35 6.53 1.06 9.01
N ARG A 36 5.98 2.04 8.30
CA ARG A 36 4.72 1.94 7.57
C ARG A 36 4.87 1.19 6.24
N GLY A 37 6.10 0.85 5.87
CA GLY A 37 6.41 0.14 4.64
C GLY A 37 6.21 1.01 3.39
N ILE A 38 6.03 0.32 2.27
CA ILE A 38 5.77 0.88 0.95
C ILE A 38 4.53 0.19 0.35
N PRO A 39 3.84 0.77 -0.64
CA PRO A 39 2.82 0.05 -1.40
C PRO A 39 3.36 -1.31 -1.86
N GLY A 40 2.57 -2.37 -1.71
CA GLY A 40 3.01 -3.75 -1.93
C GLY A 40 3.74 -4.41 -0.76
N GLY A 41 4.05 -3.67 0.32
CA GLY A 41 4.79 -4.20 1.48
C GLY A 41 4.09 -5.33 2.23
N LEU A 42 2.79 -5.48 2.09
CA LEU A 42 1.97 -6.53 2.71
C LEU A 42 1.35 -7.51 1.69
N THR A 43 1.81 -7.50 0.44
CA THR A 43 1.28 -8.38 -0.61
C THR A 43 1.27 -9.84 -0.18
N LEU A 44 2.39 -10.38 0.31
CA LEU A 44 2.46 -11.78 0.75
C LEU A 44 1.57 -12.07 1.95
N ALA A 45 1.32 -11.08 2.82
CA ALA A 45 0.39 -11.23 3.92
C ALA A 45 -1.08 -11.33 3.45
N CYS A 46 -1.43 -10.73 2.31
CA CYS A 46 -2.73 -10.91 1.67
C CYS A 46 -2.82 -12.27 0.96
N LEU A 47 -1.80 -12.66 0.21
CA LEU A 47 -1.80 -13.85 -0.66
C LEU A 47 -1.65 -15.18 0.09
N ASP A 48 -1.27 -15.17 1.37
CA ASP A 48 -0.99 -16.36 2.18
C ASP A 48 -1.77 -16.33 3.50
N ASP A 49 -2.36 -17.45 3.90
CA ASP A 49 -3.18 -17.60 5.10
C ASP A 49 -2.42 -18.13 6.33
N SER A 50 -1.12 -18.39 6.19
CA SER A 50 -0.32 -19.05 7.23
C SER A 50 -0.26 -18.27 8.56
N VAL A 51 -0.40 -16.95 8.51
CA VAL A 51 -0.44 -16.07 9.69
C VAL A 51 -1.76 -15.30 9.77
N TYR A 52 -2.16 -14.65 8.67
CA TYR A 52 -3.37 -13.82 8.63
C TYR A 52 -4.50 -14.57 7.93
N THR A 53 -5.39 -15.14 8.73
CA THR A 53 -6.50 -15.97 8.23
C THR A 53 -7.75 -15.17 7.88
N SER A 54 -7.80 -13.91 8.27
CA SER A 54 -8.85 -12.96 7.92
C SER A 54 -8.25 -11.59 7.61
N MET A 55 -9.06 -10.73 7.00
CA MET A 55 -8.68 -9.36 6.68
C MET A 55 -9.81 -8.40 7.01
N VAL A 56 -9.45 -7.23 7.46
CA VAL A 56 -10.37 -6.10 7.65
C VAL A 56 -9.83 -4.91 6.88
N VAL A 57 -10.69 -4.29 6.08
CA VAL A 57 -10.44 -2.97 5.49
C VAL A 57 -11.22 -1.96 6.31
N GLU A 58 -10.51 -1.16 7.08
CA GLU A 58 -11.07 -0.03 7.82
C GLU A 58 -11.25 1.13 6.84
N VAL A 59 -12.45 1.68 6.74
CA VAL A 59 -12.78 2.78 5.83
C VAL A 59 -13.29 3.94 6.67
N ASP A 60 -12.44 4.93 6.89
CA ASP A 60 -12.80 6.16 7.59
C ASP A 60 -13.12 7.26 6.58
N TYR A 61 -14.27 7.91 6.76
CA TYR A 61 -14.71 8.95 5.86
C TYR A 61 -15.18 10.20 6.60
N HIS A 62 -14.79 11.36 6.09
CA HIS A 62 -15.27 12.64 6.62
C HIS A 62 -16.79 12.79 6.40
N PRO A 63 -17.55 13.45 7.32
CA PRO A 63 -18.96 13.74 7.10
C PRO A 63 -19.22 14.37 5.72
N GLY A 64 -20.07 13.73 4.92
CA GLY A 64 -20.37 14.13 3.55
C GLY A 64 -19.51 13.45 2.47
N TYR A 65 -18.46 12.69 2.84
CA TYR A 65 -17.53 12.01 1.91
C TYR A 65 -17.66 10.48 1.98
N LYS A 66 -18.84 9.99 2.37
CA LYS A 66 -19.08 8.55 2.44
C LYS A 66 -18.84 7.89 1.08
N PRO A 67 -18.08 6.76 1.03
CA PRO A 67 -17.91 5.99 -0.21
C PRO A 67 -19.24 5.45 -0.74
N GLU A 68 -19.30 5.23 -2.04
CA GLU A 68 -20.41 4.52 -2.66
C GLU A 68 -20.43 3.06 -2.19
N THR A 69 -21.61 2.51 -1.97
CA THR A 69 -21.75 1.11 -1.54
C THR A 69 -21.21 0.17 -2.61
N SER A 70 -21.42 0.49 -3.89
CA SER A 70 -20.90 -0.28 -5.02
C SER A 70 -19.37 -0.34 -5.03
N SER A 71 -18.68 0.73 -4.60
CA SER A 71 -17.22 0.76 -4.54
C SER A 71 -16.67 -0.18 -3.48
N THR A 72 -17.27 -0.17 -2.29
CA THR A 72 -16.85 -1.06 -1.19
C THR A 72 -17.20 -2.52 -1.45
N ASP A 73 -18.37 -2.80 -2.03
CA ASP A 73 -18.79 -4.15 -2.40
C ASP A 73 -17.87 -4.72 -3.49
N LEU A 74 -17.54 -3.91 -4.50
CA LEU A 74 -16.62 -4.29 -5.56
C LEU A 74 -15.21 -4.55 -5.02
N LEU A 75 -14.69 -3.67 -4.16
CA LEU A 75 -13.40 -3.87 -3.52
C LEU A 75 -13.35 -5.20 -2.77
N GLN A 76 -14.37 -5.50 -1.96
CA GLN A 76 -14.45 -6.77 -1.23
C GLN A 76 -14.41 -7.95 -2.20
N GLU A 77 -15.21 -7.91 -3.28
CA GLU A 77 -15.23 -8.97 -4.30
C GLU A 77 -13.84 -9.17 -4.95
N ARG A 78 -13.11 -8.08 -5.24
CA ARG A 78 -11.78 -8.17 -5.83
C ARG A 78 -10.76 -8.75 -4.85
N LEU A 79 -10.77 -8.31 -3.60
CA LEU A 79 -9.89 -8.85 -2.56
C LEU A 79 -10.19 -10.33 -2.27
N ASP A 80 -11.46 -10.73 -2.19
CA ASP A 80 -11.87 -12.14 -2.02
C ASP A 80 -11.38 -13.01 -3.19
N SER A 81 -11.20 -12.44 -4.38
CA SER A 81 -10.74 -13.17 -5.55
C SER A 81 -9.22 -13.42 -5.59
N VAL A 82 -8.43 -12.65 -4.84
CA VAL A 82 -6.96 -12.68 -4.91
C VAL A 82 -6.29 -12.98 -3.56
N CYS A 83 -6.84 -12.53 -2.43
CA CYS A 83 -6.28 -12.78 -1.11
C CYS A 83 -6.73 -14.12 -0.56
N ASP A 84 -5.81 -14.92 -0.01
CA ASP A 84 -6.15 -16.17 0.69
C ASP A 84 -6.51 -15.89 2.14
N LYS A 85 -7.83 -15.70 2.41
CA LYS A 85 -8.35 -15.36 3.74
C LYS A 85 -9.54 -16.28 4.09
N PRO A 86 -9.27 -17.51 4.57
CA PRO A 86 -10.33 -18.52 4.78
C PRO A 86 -11.38 -18.13 5.82
N GLN A 87 -11.09 -17.16 6.71
CA GLN A 87 -12.06 -16.61 7.66
C GLN A 87 -12.78 -15.35 7.12
N GLY A 88 -12.51 -14.99 5.87
CA GLY A 88 -13.18 -13.90 5.14
C GLY A 88 -12.51 -12.55 5.25
N ILE A 89 -12.99 -11.66 4.40
CA ILE A 89 -12.60 -10.24 4.31
C ILE A 89 -13.81 -9.39 4.68
N ALA A 90 -13.64 -8.44 5.58
CA ALA A 90 -14.69 -7.52 5.99
C ALA A 90 -14.31 -6.08 5.71
N ILE A 91 -15.27 -5.28 5.24
CA ILE A 91 -15.10 -3.83 5.10
C ILE A 91 -15.90 -3.14 6.21
N GLN A 92 -15.23 -2.30 6.99
CA GLN A 92 -15.82 -1.58 8.13
C GLN A 92 -15.79 -0.09 7.85
N LEU A 93 -16.97 0.54 7.84
CA LEU A 93 -17.13 1.97 7.57
C LEU A 93 -17.34 2.74 8.86
N THR A 94 -16.55 3.80 9.06
CA THR A 94 -16.66 4.70 10.21
C THR A 94 -16.71 6.15 9.73
N GLU A 95 -17.73 6.90 10.17
CA GLU A 95 -17.74 8.34 9.95
C GLU A 95 -16.83 9.02 10.97
N THR A 96 -15.77 9.67 10.50
CA THR A 96 -14.73 10.28 11.31
C THR A 96 -14.52 11.74 10.90
N THR A 97 -14.45 12.63 11.87
CA THR A 97 -14.14 14.05 11.58
C THR A 97 -12.64 14.24 11.60
N PHE A 98 -12.03 14.31 10.43
CA PHE A 98 -10.61 14.62 10.29
C PHE A 98 -10.34 16.10 10.54
N SER A 99 -9.11 16.42 10.99
CA SER A 99 -8.61 17.79 10.94
C SER A 99 -8.51 18.20 9.46
N ASN A 100 -9.19 19.28 9.08
CA ASN A 100 -9.30 19.68 7.68
C ASN A 100 -8.00 20.28 7.16
N ASP A 101 -7.39 19.61 6.19
CA ASP A 101 -6.56 20.25 5.18
C ASP A 101 -7.37 20.30 3.87
N GLU A 102 -7.38 21.45 3.20
CA GLU A 102 -8.01 21.57 1.88
C GLU A 102 -7.17 20.90 0.81
N ILE A 103 -5.87 20.74 1.06
CA ILE A 103 -4.87 20.14 0.16
C ILE A 103 -4.06 19.14 0.96
N TRP A 104 -3.99 17.91 0.46
CA TRP A 104 -3.31 16.78 1.09
C TRP A 104 -2.02 16.41 0.35
N THR A 105 -0.94 16.20 1.09
CA THR A 105 0.28 15.56 0.57
C THR A 105 0.30 14.06 0.91
N ALA A 106 1.17 13.30 0.27
CA ALA A 106 1.36 11.88 0.60
C ALA A 106 1.74 11.66 2.08
N ASN A 107 2.47 12.63 2.69
CA ASN A 107 2.82 12.54 4.11
C ASN A 107 1.60 12.80 5.00
N ASP A 108 0.76 13.78 4.67
CA ASP A 108 -0.45 14.07 5.44
C ASP A 108 -1.41 12.88 5.40
N VAL A 109 -1.60 12.27 4.22
CA VAL A 109 -2.40 11.06 4.05
C VAL A 109 -1.84 9.90 4.87
N ARG A 110 -0.52 9.69 4.83
CA ARG A 110 0.16 8.63 5.58
C ARG A 110 0.03 8.83 7.09
N ASP A 111 0.18 10.08 7.56
CA ASP A 111 0.07 10.40 8.97
C ASP A 111 -1.37 10.24 9.44
N LEU A 112 -2.35 10.79 8.72
CA LEU A 112 -3.76 10.66 9.04
C LEU A 112 -4.19 9.19 9.04
N GLY A 113 -3.92 8.45 7.96
CA GLY A 113 -4.30 7.04 7.88
C GLY A 113 -3.67 6.19 8.97
N TRP A 114 -2.47 6.55 9.44
CA TRP A 114 -1.84 5.86 10.57
C TRP A 114 -2.46 6.22 11.91
N ASP A 115 -2.84 7.48 12.11
CA ASP A 115 -3.44 7.97 13.35
C ASP A 115 -4.89 7.47 13.53
N GLU A 116 -5.62 7.28 12.44
CA GLU A 116 -7.01 6.79 12.46
C GLU A 116 -7.13 5.26 12.53
N LYS A 117 -6.07 4.50 12.24
CA LYS A 117 -6.09 3.04 12.35
C LYS A 117 -6.49 2.59 13.75
N SER A 118 -7.50 1.73 13.83
CA SER A 118 -7.89 1.08 15.08
C SER A 118 -6.92 -0.04 15.48
N HIS A 119 -6.18 -0.60 14.51
CA HIS A 119 -5.29 -1.73 14.70
C HIS A 119 -3.97 -1.57 13.93
N ASP A 120 -2.89 -2.17 14.43
CA ASP A 120 -1.67 -2.36 13.62
C ASP A 120 -2.01 -3.21 12.39
N PRO A 121 -1.48 -2.91 11.20
CA PRO A 121 -1.75 -3.68 9.98
C PRO A 121 -1.50 -5.19 10.11
N ARG A 122 -0.74 -5.61 11.10
CA ARG A 122 -0.33 -7.00 11.36
C ARG A 122 -0.79 -7.49 12.74
N ASP A 123 -1.99 -7.11 13.18
CA ASP A 123 -2.45 -7.44 14.52
C ASP A 123 -2.99 -8.88 14.62
N ALA A 124 -2.35 -9.67 15.47
CA ALA A 124 -2.68 -11.08 15.71
C ALA A 124 -2.77 -11.91 14.41
N SER A 125 -3.96 -12.44 14.09
CA SER A 125 -4.23 -13.24 12.88
C SER A 125 -5.07 -12.50 11.83
N VAL A 126 -5.25 -11.18 12.00
CA VAL A 126 -6.05 -10.33 11.13
C VAL A 126 -5.14 -9.35 10.41
N LEU A 127 -5.25 -9.29 9.10
CA LEU A 127 -4.59 -8.27 8.30
C LEU A 127 -5.49 -7.04 8.21
N TYR A 128 -4.98 -5.86 8.59
CA TYR A 128 -5.74 -4.60 8.53
C TYR A 128 -5.17 -3.69 7.46
N TRP A 129 -6.04 -3.25 6.55
CA TRP A 129 -5.74 -2.18 5.61
C TRP A 129 -6.68 -1.01 5.86
N GLN A 130 -6.23 0.21 5.52
CA GLN A 130 -6.92 1.46 5.79
C GLN A 130 -7.25 2.19 4.50
N VAL A 131 -8.48 2.66 4.39
CA VAL A 131 -8.88 3.66 3.39
C VAL A 131 -9.38 4.90 4.10
N ILE A 132 -8.94 6.06 3.66
CA ILE A 132 -9.46 7.34 4.14
C ILE A 132 -10.13 8.10 3.00
N PHE A 133 -11.29 8.68 3.30
CA PHE A 133 -12.01 9.60 2.42
C PHE A 133 -12.03 10.97 3.09
N PRO A 134 -10.97 11.77 3.00
CA PRO A 134 -10.90 13.10 3.60
C PRO A 134 -11.68 14.10 2.77
N ALA A 135 -12.03 15.26 3.36
CA ALA A 135 -12.45 16.42 2.59
C ALA A 135 -11.25 17.07 1.91
N GLY A 136 -11.46 17.68 0.74
CA GLY A 136 -10.40 18.34 -0.03
C GLY A 136 -9.78 17.48 -1.13
N VAL A 137 -8.64 17.94 -1.64
CA VAL A 137 -7.99 17.37 -2.82
C VAL A 137 -6.52 17.03 -2.53
N TYR A 138 -5.92 16.16 -3.33
CA TYR A 138 -4.48 15.91 -3.29
C TYR A 138 -3.70 17.12 -3.82
N GLU A 139 -2.43 17.28 -3.43
CA GLU A 139 -1.55 18.39 -3.88
C GLU A 139 -1.44 18.50 -5.42
N ASP A 140 -1.47 17.37 -6.10
CA ASP A 140 -1.76 17.32 -7.54
C ASP A 140 -3.26 17.06 -7.71
N SER A 141 -4.01 18.09 -8.04
CA SER A 141 -5.47 18.01 -8.18
C SER A 141 -5.95 17.10 -9.32
N SER A 142 -5.03 16.55 -10.12
CA SER A 142 -5.37 15.52 -11.11
C SER A 142 -5.50 14.12 -10.50
N VAL A 143 -5.00 13.90 -9.27
CA VAL A 143 -5.02 12.62 -8.57
C VAL A 143 -6.38 12.39 -7.93
N LEU A 144 -6.96 11.20 -8.17
CA LEU A 144 -8.27 10.78 -7.68
C LEU A 144 -8.17 9.86 -6.46
N GLY A 145 -7.08 9.09 -6.37
CA GLY A 145 -6.72 8.23 -5.25
C GLY A 145 -5.22 8.11 -5.11
N VAL A 146 -4.73 7.62 -3.98
CA VAL A 146 -3.30 7.37 -3.76
C VAL A 146 -3.07 6.29 -2.70
N ALA A 147 -2.20 5.31 -3.01
CA ALA A 147 -1.64 4.39 -2.03
C ALA A 147 -0.30 4.95 -1.51
N VAL A 148 -0.19 5.18 -0.20
CA VAL A 148 0.95 5.93 0.37
C VAL A 148 1.93 5.09 1.19
N ASP A 149 1.52 3.90 1.64
CA ASP A 149 2.35 2.95 2.38
C ASP A 149 1.85 1.51 2.19
N ALA A 150 2.30 0.55 2.99
CA ALA A 150 1.95 -0.86 2.83
C ALA A 150 0.48 -1.19 3.12
N SER A 151 -0.29 -0.28 3.69
CA SER A 151 -1.65 -0.55 4.18
C SER A 151 -2.62 0.62 4.08
N THR A 152 -2.21 1.77 3.51
CA THR A 152 -3.02 3.00 3.53
C THR A 152 -3.27 3.52 2.13
N VAL A 153 -4.55 3.78 1.85
CA VAL A 153 -5.06 4.42 0.63
C VAL A 153 -5.87 5.66 1.02
N ALA A 154 -5.81 6.71 0.21
CA ALA A 154 -6.78 7.81 0.27
C ALA A 154 -7.54 7.96 -1.04
N MET A 155 -8.81 8.37 -0.92
CA MET A 155 -9.71 8.64 -2.04
C MET A 155 -10.22 10.08 -1.95
N PHE A 156 -10.08 10.86 -3.01
CA PHE A 156 -10.44 12.28 -3.03
C PHE A 156 -11.77 12.50 -3.76
N LYS A 157 -12.88 12.43 -3.02
CA LYS A 157 -14.23 12.55 -3.62
C LYS A 157 -14.45 13.89 -4.32
N ASP A 158 -13.86 14.98 -3.85
CA ASP A 158 -13.98 16.29 -4.53
C ASP A 158 -13.37 16.21 -5.94
N SER A 159 -12.20 15.58 -6.11
CA SER A 159 -11.58 15.36 -7.42
C SER A 159 -12.38 14.38 -8.29
N ILE A 160 -12.95 13.33 -7.69
CA ILE A 160 -13.79 12.34 -8.37
C ILE A 160 -15.08 12.99 -8.90
N ASP A 161 -15.75 13.78 -8.08
CA ASP A 161 -16.98 14.50 -8.44
C ASP A 161 -16.70 15.55 -9.53
N ASP A 162 -15.58 16.26 -9.45
CA ASP A 162 -15.15 17.22 -10.47
C ASP A 162 -14.81 16.52 -11.80
N ALA A 163 -14.22 15.32 -11.75
CA ALA A 163 -13.95 14.53 -12.96
C ALA A 163 -15.24 14.15 -13.70
N GLU A 164 -16.32 13.77 -12.98
CA GLU A 164 -17.63 13.53 -13.60
C GLU A 164 -18.16 14.79 -14.28
N ASN A 165 -18.10 15.94 -13.62
CA ASN A 165 -18.61 17.21 -14.12
C ASN A 165 -17.90 17.67 -15.40
N ILE A 166 -16.58 17.44 -15.50
CA ILE A 166 -15.78 17.82 -16.65
C ILE A 166 -16.15 16.98 -17.89
N PHE A 167 -16.40 15.70 -17.72
CA PHE A 167 -16.51 14.75 -18.83
C PHE A 167 -17.91 14.19 -19.05
N ARG A 168 -18.86 14.43 -18.15
CA ARG A 168 -20.24 13.92 -18.17
C ARG A 168 -20.38 12.39 -18.19
N ARG A 169 -19.29 11.66 -18.40
CA ARG A 169 -19.16 10.18 -18.41
C ARG A 169 -17.68 9.80 -18.29
N PRO A 170 -17.29 8.77 -17.51
CA PRO A 170 -18.17 7.96 -16.64
C PRO A 170 -18.70 8.74 -15.42
N SER A 171 -19.68 8.17 -14.70
CA SER A 171 -20.21 8.79 -13.48
C SER A 171 -19.19 8.74 -12.32
N ALA A 172 -19.31 9.65 -11.33
CA ALA A 172 -18.45 9.67 -10.14
C ALA A 172 -18.42 8.30 -9.43
N GLU A 173 -19.58 7.63 -9.32
CA GLU A 173 -19.66 6.26 -8.78
C GLU A 173 -18.77 5.26 -9.55
N LYS A 174 -18.77 5.30 -10.88
CA LYS A 174 -17.94 4.40 -11.68
C LYS A 174 -16.46 4.74 -11.60
N ILE A 175 -16.15 6.03 -11.50
CA ILE A 175 -14.79 6.50 -11.26
C ILE A 175 -14.32 5.99 -9.90
N GLU A 176 -15.08 6.21 -8.83
CA GLU A 176 -14.75 5.73 -7.49
C GLU A 176 -14.55 4.22 -7.45
N ASN A 177 -15.44 3.45 -8.08
CA ASN A 177 -15.34 1.98 -8.17
C ASN A 177 -14.01 1.53 -8.78
N SER A 178 -13.62 2.16 -9.89
CA SER A 178 -12.39 1.81 -10.61
C SER A 178 -11.15 2.25 -9.84
N VAL A 179 -11.11 3.51 -9.37
CA VAL A 179 -9.97 4.08 -8.64
C VAL A 179 -9.71 3.33 -7.34
N LEU A 180 -10.75 3.00 -6.56
CA LEU A 180 -10.56 2.28 -5.31
C LEU A 180 -9.92 0.90 -5.52
N VAL A 181 -10.34 0.14 -6.52
CA VAL A 181 -9.71 -1.14 -6.86
C VAL A 181 -8.28 -0.94 -7.37
N HIS A 182 -8.03 0.10 -8.16
CA HIS A 182 -6.70 0.47 -8.66
C HIS A 182 -5.70 0.71 -7.50
N GLU A 183 -6.07 1.53 -6.54
CA GLU A 183 -5.22 1.84 -5.38
C GLU A 183 -4.90 0.58 -4.55
N PHE A 184 -5.86 -0.33 -4.43
CA PHE A 184 -5.61 -1.62 -3.80
C PHE A 184 -4.70 -2.52 -4.64
N GLY A 185 -4.68 -2.38 -5.96
CA GLY A 185 -3.68 -2.99 -6.81
C GLY A 185 -2.25 -2.57 -6.44
N HIS A 186 -2.03 -1.30 -6.11
CA HIS A 186 -0.74 -0.84 -5.57
C HIS A 186 -0.44 -1.44 -4.19
N LEU A 187 -1.43 -1.61 -3.31
CA LEU A 187 -1.22 -2.33 -2.05
C LEU A 187 -0.90 -3.82 -2.27
N LEU A 188 -1.38 -4.41 -3.37
CA LEU A 188 -1.02 -5.75 -3.83
C LEU A 188 0.35 -5.81 -4.55
N GLY A 189 1.03 -4.67 -4.70
CA GLY A 189 2.35 -4.59 -5.34
C GLY A 189 2.34 -4.56 -6.85
N LEU A 190 1.16 -4.48 -7.48
CA LEU A 190 0.97 -4.33 -8.92
C LEU A 190 1.32 -2.90 -9.36
N VAL A 191 1.90 -2.66 -10.50
CA VAL A 191 2.58 -3.55 -11.44
C VAL A 191 4.07 -3.36 -11.20
N ASN A 192 4.85 -4.43 -10.97
CA ASN A 192 6.30 -4.35 -10.72
C ASN A 192 6.76 -3.48 -9.53
N THR A 193 5.85 -3.08 -8.63
CA THR A 193 6.19 -2.20 -7.50
C THR A 193 7.19 -2.86 -6.54
N VAL A 194 7.03 -4.16 -6.23
CA VAL A 194 7.86 -4.92 -5.28
C VAL A 194 8.44 -6.21 -5.86
N TYR A 195 8.31 -6.44 -7.14
CA TYR A 195 8.82 -7.61 -7.86
C TYR A 195 9.18 -7.22 -9.29
N THR A 196 9.57 -8.19 -10.10
CA THR A 196 9.68 -8.03 -11.55
C THR A 196 8.86 -9.13 -12.21
N SER A 197 7.85 -8.75 -12.96
CA SER A 197 7.01 -9.67 -13.72
C SER A 197 7.81 -10.39 -14.81
N PRO A 198 7.54 -11.67 -15.08
CA PRO A 198 8.02 -12.33 -16.27
C PRO A 198 7.31 -11.87 -17.55
N ALA A 199 6.13 -11.23 -17.44
CA ALA A 199 5.39 -10.64 -18.55
C ALA A 199 5.80 -9.17 -18.74
N ASP A 200 5.87 -8.73 -19.98
CA ASP A 200 6.14 -7.32 -20.34
C ASP A 200 4.81 -6.56 -20.44
N HIS A 201 4.22 -6.26 -19.28
CA HIS A 201 2.93 -5.58 -19.19
C HIS A 201 2.97 -4.24 -18.44
N GLU A 202 4.15 -3.80 -17.98
CA GLU A 202 4.32 -2.48 -17.38
C GLU A 202 4.36 -1.38 -18.45
N ASP A 203 3.69 -0.28 -18.21
CA ASP A 203 3.80 0.92 -19.02
C ASP A 203 5.13 1.62 -18.74
N SER A 204 5.99 1.71 -19.75
CA SER A 204 7.32 2.31 -19.62
C SER A 204 7.31 3.82 -19.38
N GLU A 205 6.21 4.52 -19.69
CA GLU A 205 6.02 5.96 -19.43
C GLU A 205 5.38 6.22 -18.07
N HIS A 206 4.69 5.20 -17.52
CA HIS A 206 3.99 5.27 -16.23
C HIS A 206 4.35 4.03 -15.36
N PRO A 207 5.58 3.98 -14.80
CA PRO A 207 6.01 2.84 -13.96
C PRO A 207 5.04 2.55 -12.83
N GLY A 208 4.84 1.27 -12.53
CA GLY A 208 3.85 0.82 -11.56
C GLY A 208 2.45 0.61 -12.12
N HIS A 209 2.26 0.80 -13.42
CA HIS A 209 0.96 0.70 -14.10
C HIS A 209 1.02 -0.26 -15.29
N SER A 210 -0.14 -0.81 -15.64
CA SER A 210 -0.29 -1.70 -16.81
C SER A 210 -0.30 -0.91 -18.12
N ASN A 211 0.33 -1.47 -19.15
CA ASN A 211 0.22 -0.97 -20.51
C ASN A 211 -1.09 -1.41 -21.22
N ASN A 212 -1.95 -2.16 -20.53
CA ASN A 212 -3.23 -2.65 -21.02
C ASN A 212 -4.37 -1.72 -20.55
N GLU A 213 -5.04 -1.03 -21.46
CA GLU A 213 -6.16 -0.13 -21.16
C GLU A 213 -7.40 -0.82 -20.60
N ASP A 214 -7.49 -2.15 -20.71
CA ASP A 214 -8.58 -2.96 -20.16
C ASP A 214 -8.28 -3.43 -18.72
N SER A 215 -7.05 -3.22 -18.20
CA SER A 215 -6.70 -3.48 -16.80
C SER A 215 -7.13 -2.32 -15.90
N VAL A 216 -7.61 -2.63 -14.69
CA VAL A 216 -7.80 -1.62 -13.65
C VAL A 216 -6.49 -0.95 -13.26
N MET A 217 -5.33 -1.59 -13.49
CA MET A 217 -4.00 -1.04 -13.24
C MET A 217 -3.50 -0.11 -14.36
N TYR A 218 -4.33 0.26 -15.33
CA TYR A 218 -3.96 1.24 -16.35
C TYR A 218 -3.79 2.64 -15.72
N TRP A 219 -2.70 3.33 -16.04
CA TRP A 219 -2.28 4.59 -15.39
C TRP A 219 -3.33 5.71 -15.39
N ALA A 220 -4.22 5.76 -16.40
CA ALA A 220 -5.21 6.83 -16.50
C ALA A 220 -6.34 6.69 -15.47
N ILE A 221 -6.46 5.56 -14.78
CA ILE A 221 -7.54 5.31 -13.81
C ILE A 221 -7.40 6.21 -12.58
N GLU A 222 -6.19 6.39 -12.06
CA GLU A 222 -5.94 7.16 -10.84
C GLU A 222 -5.98 8.69 -11.02
N SER A 223 -6.19 9.15 -12.27
CA SER A 223 -6.10 10.57 -12.60
C SER A 223 -7.27 11.08 -13.43
N THR A 224 -7.41 12.40 -13.49
CA THR A 224 -8.38 13.07 -14.38
C THR A 224 -8.18 12.72 -15.87
N SER A 225 -7.07 12.06 -16.25
CA SER A 225 -6.85 11.48 -17.57
C SER A 225 -7.81 10.35 -17.92
N ILE A 226 -8.57 9.85 -16.94
CA ILE A 226 -9.72 8.95 -17.09
C ILE A 226 -10.72 9.43 -18.17
N SER A 227 -10.72 10.71 -18.46
CA SER A 227 -11.45 11.32 -19.58
C SER A 227 -11.10 10.78 -20.96
N ASN A 228 -9.93 10.19 -21.12
CA ASN A 228 -9.51 9.60 -22.38
C ASN A 228 -10.23 8.27 -22.66
N PHE A 229 -10.88 7.70 -21.65
CA PHE A 229 -11.80 6.59 -21.86
C PHE A 229 -13.06 7.09 -22.57
N PHE A 230 -13.21 6.75 -23.82
CA PHE A 230 -14.44 7.04 -24.59
C PHE A 230 -15.61 6.14 -24.17
N SER A 231 -15.33 5.07 -23.44
CA SER A 231 -16.30 4.16 -22.87
C SER A 231 -16.99 4.76 -21.65
N ASN A 232 -18.27 4.42 -21.44
CA ASN A 232 -18.96 4.72 -20.18
C ASN A 232 -18.66 3.67 -19.10
N GLU A 233 -17.92 2.63 -19.45
CA GLU A 233 -17.46 1.57 -18.56
C GLU A 233 -15.96 1.71 -18.34
N LEU A 234 -15.54 1.73 -17.09
CA LEU A 234 -14.14 1.75 -16.71
C LEU A 234 -13.69 0.34 -16.34
N PRO A 235 -12.41 0.00 -16.51
CA PRO A 235 -11.86 -1.23 -15.99
C PRO A 235 -12.04 -1.32 -14.47
N THR A 236 -12.45 -2.48 -14.00
CA THR A 236 -12.62 -2.78 -12.56
C THR A 236 -12.03 -4.14 -12.21
N GLU A 237 -11.34 -4.78 -13.15
CA GLU A 237 -10.71 -6.08 -13.01
C GLU A 237 -9.21 -5.95 -13.14
N PHE A 238 -8.48 -6.69 -12.30
CA PHE A 238 -7.11 -7.06 -12.58
C PHE A 238 -7.10 -7.91 -13.85
N ASP A 239 -6.25 -7.62 -14.78
CA ASP A 239 -6.18 -8.38 -16.02
C ASP A 239 -5.52 -9.78 -15.82
N LEU A 240 -5.25 -10.47 -16.92
CA LEU A 240 -4.68 -11.80 -16.85
C LEU A 240 -3.23 -11.78 -16.34
N ASP A 241 -2.44 -10.80 -16.77
CA ASP A 241 -1.04 -10.68 -16.38
C ASP A 241 -0.91 -10.27 -14.92
N ASP A 242 -1.72 -9.32 -14.46
CA ASP A 242 -1.84 -8.96 -13.03
C ASP A 242 -2.16 -10.18 -12.16
N LYS A 243 -3.17 -10.97 -12.55
CA LYS A 243 -3.57 -12.18 -11.82
C LYS A 243 -2.50 -13.27 -11.84
N GLN A 244 -1.75 -13.43 -12.95
CA GLN A 244 -0.64 -14.36 -13.03
C GLN A 244 0.52 -13.95 -12.14
N ASP A 245 0.79 -12.65 -12.03
CA ASP A 245 1.81 -12.13 -11.13
C ASP A 245 1.45 -12.42 -9.66
N LEU A 246 0.21 -12.16 -9.25
CA LEU A 246 -0.25 -12.48 -7.89
C LEU A 246 -0.16 -13.98 -7.59
N ILE A 247 -0.50 -14.86 -8.54
CA ILE A 247 -0.33 -16.31 -8.41
C ILE A 247 1.15 -16.66 -8.26
N GLY A 248 2.03 -16.08 -9.09
CA GLY A 248 3.46 -16.32 -9.04
C GLY A 248 4.12 -15.83 -7.75
N LEU A 249 3.62 -14.74 -7.17
CA LEU A 249 4.04 -14.25 -5.86
C LEU A 249 3.57 -15.21 -4.75
N ALA A 250 2.33 -15.67 -4.81
CA ALA A 250 1.76 -16.60 -3.83
C ALA A 250 2.51 -17.94 -3.80
N ASP A 251 2.78 -18.54 -4.96
CA ASP A 251 3.48 -19.83 -5.06
C ASP A 251 5.02 -19.70 -4.99
N GLY A 252 5.54 -18.47 -4.99
CA GLY A 252 6.96 -18.15 -4.89
C GLY A 252 7.76 -18.37 -6.17
N SER A 253 7.11 -18.55 -7.32
CA SER A 253 7.78 -18.58 -8.64
C SER A 253 8.27 -17.18 -9.04
N ILE A 254 7.54 -16.13 -8.65
CA ILE A 254 7.99 -14.73 -8.70
C ILE A 254 8.59 -14.34 -7.35
N LYS A 255 9.73 -13.67 -7.37
CA LYS A 255 10.43 -13.22 -6.17
C LYS A 255 10.28 -11.72 -5.99
N CYS A 256 9.96 -11.32 -4.77
CA CYS A 256 9.97 -9.92 -4.41
C CYS A 256 11.39 -9.36 -4.44
N THR A 257 11.53 -8.16 -4.98
CA THR A 257 12.81 -7.43 -5.10
C THR A 257 13.08 -6.56 -3.89
N ASP A 258 12.03 -6.07 -3.22
CA ASP A 258 12.11 -5.20 -2.06
C ASP A 258 11.86 -5.93 -0.73
N GLN A 259 12.18 -5.23 0.36
CA GLN A 259 11.94 -5.74 1.70
C GLN A 259 10.44 -5.67 2.00
N LEU A 260 9.79 -6.82 2.01
CA LEU A 260 8.38 -6.95 2.39
C LEU A 260 8.23 -7.29 3.87
N TRP A 261 7.11 -6.91 4.43
CA TRP A 261 6.65 -7.47 5.69
C TRP A 261 6.21 -8.91 5.44
N ARG A 262 6.95 -9.82 6.03
CA ARG A 262 6.62 -11.24 5.94
C ARG A 262 5.81 -11.66 7.15
N PRO A 263 4.87 -12.57 6.97
CA PRO A 263 4.19 -13.24 8.07
C PRO A 263 5.18 -13.98 8.97
#